data_f4240ae2704fc56dc98870267c819b9c
#
_entry.id   f4240ae2704fc56dc98870267c819b9c
#
_cell.length_a   1.000
_cell.length_b   1.000
_cell.length_c   1.000
_cell.angle_alpha   90.00
_cell.angle_beta   90.00
_cell.angle_gamma   90.00
#
_symmetry.space_group_name_H-M   'P 1'
#
loop_
_entity.id
_entity.type
_entity.pdbx_description
1 polymer ?
#
loop_
_entity_poly.entity_id
_entity_poly.type
_entity_poly.pdbx_seq_one_letter_code
_entity_poly.pdbx_strand_id
1 'polypeptide(L)'
;MEKKILNNLKMFYHAKSYLKGKIEVFSDIEGYNYIIKCIEEYVLMLKNNLSAKYTISFKGKCNNKSTLNFLFKDKGELDTISLTYDKTHNIETFNIYANIESYKFLKECLEDFVEDLKEFIHAELNFDSGINVDCDSPGIYFYHL
;
A
#
# COMPACT_ATOMS: atom_id res chain seq x y z
N MET A 1 17.57 9.83 -10.37
CA MET A 1 17.44 8.76 -9.37
C MET A 1 16.77 7.54 -10.00
N GLU A 2 17.49 6.46 -10.06
CA GLU A 2 16.91 5.23 -10.60
C GLU A 2 15.82 4.70 -9.69
N LYS A 3 14.66 4.41 -10.28
CA LYS A 3 13.57 3.80 -9.53
C LYS A 3 13.84 2.30 -9.44
N LYS A 4 13.96 1.81 -8.22
CA LYS A 4 14.11 0.39 -7.97
C LYS A 4 12.81 -0.34 -8.34
N ILE A 5 12.94 -1.43 -9.07
CA ILE A 5 11.81 -2.34 -9.32
C ILE A 5 11.89 -3.47 -8.29
N LEU A 6 10.86 -3.59 -7.46
CA LEU A 6 10.83 -4.63 -6.44
C LEU A 6 10.46 -5.97 -7.05
N ASN A 7 11.28 -6.98 -6.80
CA ASN A 7 11.03 -8.35 -7.24
C ASN A 7 10.29 -9.16 -6.17
N ASN A 8 10.30 -8.68 -4.92
CA ASN A 8 9.77 -9.42 -3.77
C ASN A 8 8.38 -8.94 -3.36
N LEU A 9 7.79 -8.03 -4.11
CA LEU A 9 6.45 -7.50 -3.82
C LEU A 9 5.47 -8.08 -4.83
N LYS A 10 4.38 -8.62 -4.32
CA LYS A 10 3.25 -9.08 -5.14
C LYS A 10 1.97 -8.49 -4.59
N MET A 11 1.10 -8.02 -5.47
CA MET A 11 -0.20 -7.49 -5.08
C MET A 11 -1.29 -8.10 -5.94
N PHE A 12 -2.41 -8.41 -5.32
CA PHE A 12 -3.56 -9.03 -5.98
C PHE A 12 -4.83 -8.29 -5.59
N TYR A 13 -5.68 -8.02 -6.58
CA TYR A 13 -7.00 -7.46 -6.36
C TYR A 13 -8.06 -8.54 -6.54
N HIS A 14 -8.99 -8.64 -5.58
CA HIS A 14 -10.12 -9.58 -5.61
C HIS A 14 -11.43 -8.79 -5.57
N ALA A 15 -12.14 -8.78 -6.69
CA ALA A 15 -13.41 -8.05 -6.82
C ALA A 15 -14.57 -8.72 -6.08
N LYS A 16 -14.52 -10.03 -5.90
CA LYS A 16 -15.62 -10.82 -5.33
C LYS A 16 -15.42 -11.07 -3.84
N SER A 17 -15.25 -10.04 -3.06
CA SER A 17 -15.26 -10.23 -1.63
C SER A 17 -16.46 -9.47 -1.06
N TYR A 18 -16.74 -9.71 0.19
CA TYR A 18 -17.72 -8.93 0.94
C TYR A 18 -17.40 -7.44 0.74
N LEU A 19 -18.40 -6.63 0.60
CA LEU A 19 -18.28 -5.18 0.49
C LEU A 19 -17.68 -4.74 -0.84
N LYS A 20 -16.49 -4.17 -0.87
CA LYS A 20 -15.91 -3.49 -2.04
C LYS A 20 -14.67 -4.18 -2.61
N GLY A 21 -14.47 -5.43 -2.29
CA GLY A 21 -13.29 -6.16 -2.73
C GLY A 21 -12.15 -6.07 -1.73
N LYS A 22 -11.03 -6.68 -2.08
CA LYS A 22 -9.83 -6.62 -1.24
C LYS A 22 -8.57 -6.64 -2.08
N ILE A 23 -7.52 -6.03 -1.54
CA ILE A 23 -6.17 -6.05 -2.10
C ILE A 23 -5.31 -6.85 -1.14
N GLU A 24 -4.61 -7.85 -1.65
CA GLU A 24 -3.64 -8.62 -0.88
C GLU A 24 -2.23 -8.24 -1.29
N VAL A 25 -1.37 -8.02 -0.31
CA VAL A 25 0.03 -7.64 -0.50
C VAL A 25 0.90 -8.72 0.11
N PHE A 26 1.83 -9.25 -0.67
CA PHE A 26 2.79 -10.25 -0.23
C PHE A 26 4.20 -9.71 -0.46
N SER A 27 5.01 -9.70 0.59
CA SER A 27 6.41 -9.29 0.49
C SER A 27 7.22 -9.92 1.60
N ASP A 28 8.53 -9.93 1.42
CA ASP A 28 9.44 -10.27 2.51
C ASP A 28 9.71 -9.00 3.35
N ILE A 29 10.48 -9.16 4.43
CA ILE A 29 10.80 -8.07 5.34
C ILE A 29 11.53 -6.94 4.61
N GLU A 30 12.44 -7.27 3.71
CA GLU A 30 13.18 -6.26 2.94
C GLU A 30 12.24 -5.41 2.08
N GLY A 31 11.26 -6.04 1.43
CA GLY A 31 10.27 -5.34 0.62
C GLY A 31 9.41 -4.40 1.46
N TYR A 32 8.95 -4.86 2.63
CA TYR A 32 8.19 -4.01 3.53
C TYR A 32 9.01 -2.84 4.08
N ASN A 33 10.27 -3.06 4.42
CA ASN A 33 11.17 -1.98 4.84
C ASN A 33 11.34 -0.93 3.74
N TYR A 34 11.40 -1.37 2.49
CA TYR A 34 11.46 -0.44 1.35
C TYR A 34 10.17 0.38 1.24
N ILE A 35 9.01 -0.24 1.39
CA ILE A 35 7.72 0.48 1.37
C ILE A 35 7.67 1.50 2.51
N ILE A 36 8.08 1.14 3.71
CA ILE A 36 8.14 2.05 4.86
C ILE A 36 9.00 3.28 4.54
N LYS A 37 10.17 3.06 3.96
CA LYS A 37 11.06 4.15 3.55
C LYS A 37 10.41 5.05 2.50
N CYS A 38 9.69 4.46 1.55
CA CYS A 38 8.97 5.22 0.53
C CYS A 38 7.86 6.09 1.15
N ILE A 39 7.15 5.58 2.15
CA ILE A 39 6.14 6.36 2.87
C ILE A 39 6.80 7.54 3.59
N GLU A 40 7.94 7.33 4.26
CA GLU A 40 8.68 8.40 4.90
C GLU A 40 9.06 9.51 3.91
N GLU A 41 9.60 9.12 2.77
CA GLU A 41 9.98 10.08 1.73
C GLU A 41 8.76 10.83 1.20
N TYR A 42 7.66 10.13 0.99
CA TYR A 42 6.43 10.75 0.50
C TYR A 42 5.84 11.75 1.50
N VAL A 43 5.83 11.43 2.79
CA VAL A 43 5.39 12.36 3.83
C VAL A 43 6.21 13.65 3.80
N LEU A 44 7.53 13.53 3.62
CA LEU A 44 8.40 14.72 3.48
C LEU A 44 8.06 15.53 2.23
N MET A 45 7.77 14.87 1.11
CA MET A 45 7.34 15.55 -0.11
C MET A 45 6.03 16.29 0.09
N LEU A 46 5.07 15.68 0.78
CA LEU A 46 3.76 16.30 1.03
C LEU A 46 3.83 17.56 1.87
N LYS A 47 4.80 17.68 2.75
CA LYS A 47 5.00 18.89 3.55
C LYS A 47 5.29 20.11 2.68
N ASN A 48 5.85 19.91 1.50
CA ASN A 48 6.21 20.99 0.58
C ASN A 48 5.25 21.09 -0.62
N ASN A 49 4.59 20.00 -0.99
CA ASN A 49 3.69 19.98 -2.15
C ASN A 49 2.63 18.90 -2.00
N LEU A 50 1.40 19.31 -1.69
CA LEU A 50 0.28 18.39 -1.50
C LEU A 50 -0.17 17.70 -2.79
N SER A 51 0.30 18.17 -3.95
CA SER A 51 0.01 17.52 -5.25
C SER A 51 1.01 16.43 -5.61
N ALA A 52 2.03 16.20 -4.77
CA ALA A 52 3.04 15.20 -5.03
C ALA A 52 2.42 13.80 -5.10
N LYS A 53 3.02 12.96 -5.93
CA LYS A 53 2.67 11.55 -6.08
C LYS A 53 3.95 10.74 -5.99
N TYR A 54 3.90 9.59 -5.35
CA TYR A 54 5.03 8.69 -5.22
C TYR A 54 4.68 7.34 -5.84
N THR A 55 5.53 6.82 -6.72
CA THR A 55 5.28 5.59 -7.44
C THR A 55 6.32 4.53 -7.09
N ILE A 56 5.86 3.35 -6.67
CA ILE A 56 6.68 2.17 -6.48
C ILE A 56 6.37 1.21 -7.63
N SER A 57 7.40 0.80 -8.36
CA SER A 57 7.25 -0.18 -9.43
C SER A 57 7.59 -1.57 -8.92
N PHE A 58 6.82 -2.56 -9.33
CA PHE A 58 7.07 -3.95 -8.97
C PHE A 58 6.68 -4.88 -10.12
N LYS A 59 7.10 -6.13 -10.04
CA LYS A 59 6.81 -7.13 -11.07
C LYS A 59 5.41 -7.68 -10.86
N GLY A 60 4.53 -7.45 -11.82
CA GLY A 60 3.18 -7.99 -11.79
C GLY A 60 3.09 -9.38 -12.38
N LYS A 61 1.86 -9.82 -12.65
CA LYS A 61 1.58 -11.09 -13.29
C LYS A 61 2.25 -11.16 -14.66
N CYS A 62 2.72 -12.35 -15.04
CA CYS A 62 3.37 -12.60 -16.35
C CYS A 62 4.54 -11.66 -16.62
N ASN A 63 5.28 -11.27 -15.58
CA ASN A 63 6.41 -10.33 -15.67
C ASN A 63 6.02 -8.92 -16.14
N ASN A 64 4.74 -8.59 -16.14
CA ASN A 64 4.30 -7.23 -16.45
C ASN A 64 4.67 -6.27 -15.32
N LYS A 65 4.93 -5.02 -15.70
CA LYS A 65 5.24 -3.98 -14.74
C LYS A 65 3.95 -3.49 -14.09
N SER A 66 3.91 -3.51 -12.76
CA SER A 66 2.80 -2.97 -11.99
C SER A 66 3.27 -1.82 -11.11
N THR A 67 2.36 -0.99 -10.68
CA THR A 67 2.69 0.17 -9.85
C THR A 67 1.81 0.27 -8.62
N LEU A 68 2.42 0.72 -7.52
CA LEU A 68 1.73 1.15 -6.32
C LEU A 68 2.02 2.64 -6.16
N ASN A 69 0.98 3.44 -6.13
CA ASN A 69 1.08 4.89 -6.02
C ASN A 69 0.58 5.38 -4.67
N PHE A 70 1.30 6.34 -4.09
CA PHE A 70 0.82 7.10 -2.94
C PHE A 70 0.34 8.45 -3.43
N LEU A 71 -0.89 8.81 -3.07
CA LEU A 71 -1.51 10.07 -3.43
C LEU A 71 -2.09 10.73 -2.17
N PHE A 72 -2.22 12.05 -2.21
CA PHE A 72 -2.76 12.80 -1.08
C PHE A 72 -4.27 12.93 -1.17
N LYS A 73 -4.93 12.78 -0.03
CA LYS A 73 -6.36 12.98 0.14
C LYS A 73 -6.56 13.88 1.35
N ASP A 74 -7.10 15.08 1.10
CA ASP A 74 -7.30 16.07 2.15
C ASP A 74 -8.42 15.69 3.13
N LYS A 75 -9.47 15.06 2.60
CA LYS A 75 -10.64 14.69 3.39
C LYS A 75 -10.55 13.24 3.86
N GLY A 76 -10.93 13.02 5.10
CA GLY A 76 -10.96 11.69 5.68
C GLY A 76 -10.69 11.76 7.17
N GLU A 77 -11.13 10.74 7.88
CA GLU A 77 -10.81 10.62 9.30
C GLU A 77 -9.34 10.28 9.47
N LEU A 78 -8.79 10.61 10.63
CA LEU A 78 -7.45 10.16 10.99
C LEU A 78 -7.41 8.63 10.95
N ASP A 79 -6.27 8.10 10.54
CA ASP A 79 -6.03 6.66 10.47
C ASP A 79 -6.86 5.93 9.39
N THR A 80 -7.39 6.68 8.42
CA THR A 80 -8.21 6.12 7.35
C THR A 80 -7.54 6.32 6.00
N ILE A 81 -7.49 5.26 5.20
CA ILE A 81 -6.98 5.30 3.84
C ILE A 81 -8.07 4.90 2.85
N SER A 82 -7.89 5.26 1.60
CA SER A 82 -8.73 4.81 0.49
C SER A 82 -7.85 4.14 -0.55
N LEU A 83 -8.38 3.13 -1.21
CA LEU A 83 -7.63 2.40 -2.24
C LEU A 83 -8.43 2.32 -3.52
N THR A 84 -7.74 2.37 -4.64
CA THR A 84 -8.32 2.09 -5.94
C THR A 84 -7.43 1.10 -6.69
N TYR A 85 -8.05 0.38 -7.60
CA TYR A 85 -7.36 -0.57 -8.47
C TYR A 85 -7.81 -0.35 -9.91
N ASP A 86 -6.86 -0.35 -10.82
CA ASP A 86 -7.14 -0.28 -12.25
C ASP A 86 -6.21 -1.22 -13.02
N LYS A 87 -6.72 -1.77 -14.10
CA LYS A 87 -5.94 -2.60 -15.00
C LYS A 87 -6.17 -2.13 -16.43
N THR A 88 -5.12 -1.63 -17.06
CA THR A 88 -5.15 -1.14 -18.44
C THR A 88 -3.97 -1.71 -19.20
N HIS A 89 -4.23 -2.36 -20.34
CA HIS A 89 -3.18 -2.97 -21.19
C HIS A 89 -2.28 -3.93 -20.42
N ASN A 90 -2.84 -4.73 -19.52
CA ASN A 90 -2.13 -5.68 -18.67
C ASN A 90 -1.19 -5.04 -17.65
N ILE A 91 -1.29 -3.73 -17.46
CA ILE A 91 -0.58 -3.01 -16.39
C ILE A 91 -1.56 -2.80 -15.24
N GLU A 92 -1.20 -3.30 -14.07
CA GLU A 92 -2.02 -3.12 -12.86
C GLU A 92 -1.54 -1.91 -12.09
N THR A 93 -2.47 -1.07 -11.66
CA THR A 93 -2.19 0.13 -10.88
C THR A 93 -2.97 0.08 -9.58
N PHE A 94 -2.26 0.15 -8.47
CA PHE A 94 -2.83 0.20 -7.13
C PHE A 94 -2.57 1.59 -6.55
N ASN A 95 -3.60 2.27 -6.11
CA ASN A 95 -3.46 3.61 -5.56
C ASN A 95 -3.88 3.64 -4.09
N ILE A 96 -3.08 4.29 -3.26
CA ILE A 96 -3.43 4.59 -1.87
C ILE A 96 -3.62 6.10 -1.76
N TYR A 97 -4.74 6.51 -1.21
CA TYR A 97 -5.06 7.91 -0.93
C TYR A 97 -5.17 8.08 0.58
N ALA A 98 -4.43 9.01 1.12
CA ALA A 98 -4.46 9.30 2.55
C ALA A 98 -3.95 10.71 2.82
N ASN A 99 -4.28 11.25 3.99
CA ASN A 99 -3.66 12.49 4.46
C ASN A 99 -2.32 12.16 5.14
N ILE A 100 -1.58 13.19 5.56
CA ILE A 100 -0.26 13.02 6.16
C ILE A 100 -0.32 12.15 7.41
N GLU A 101 -1.28 12.40 8.29
CA GLU A 101 -1.39 11.63 9.54
C GLU A 101 -1.77 10.17 9.30
N SER A 102 -2.60 9.92 8.30
CA SER A 102 -2.95 8.54 7.92
C SER A 102 -1.77 7.80 7.31
N TYR A 103 -0.91 8.47 6.54
CA TYR A 103 0.33 7.85 6.05
C TYR A 103 1.29 7.53 7.20
N LYS A 104 1.40 8.42 8.19
CA LYS A 104 2.22 8.14 9.38
C LYS A 104 1.69 6.93 10.15
N PHE A 105 0.37 6.83 10.27
CA PHE A 105 -0.27 5.68 10.91
C PHE A 105 0.02 4.38 10.14
N LEU A 106 -0.15 4.39 8.83
CA LEU A 106 0.16 3.24 7.99
C LEU A 106 1.62 2.81 8.16
N LYS A 107 2.54 3.77 8.18
CA LYS A 107 3.95 3.50 8.39
C LYS A 107 4.21 2.82 9.74
N GLU A 108 3.62 3.34 10.81
CA GLU A 108 3.77 2.75 12.15
C GLU A 108 3.24 1.33 12.20
N CYS A 109 2.09 1.08 11.60
CA CYS A 109 1.51 -0.27 11.51
C CYS A 109 2.43 -1.22 10.75
N LEU A 110 3.03 -0.76 9.65
CA LEU A 110 3.96 -1.58 8.89
C LEU A 110 5.25 -1.85 9.66
N GLU A 111 5.75 -0.87 10.41
CA GLU A 111 6.92 -1.07 11.27
C GLU A 111 6.67 -2.13 12.33
N ASP A 112 5.52 -2.08 13.00
CA ASP A 112 5.12 -3.09 13.98
C ASP A 112 4.95 -4.46 13.33
N PHE A 113 4.37 -4.51 12.13
CA PHE A 113 4.19 -5.73 11.38
C PHE A 113 5.54 -6.36 11.01
N VAL A 114 6.52 -5.56 10.60
CA VAL A 114 7.87 -6.08 10.30
C VAL A 114 8.50 -6.69 11.55
N GLU A 115 8.34 -6.06 12.72
CA GLU A 115 8.85 -6.63 13.97
C GLU A 115 8.16 -7.97 14.29
N ASP A 116 6.85 -8.06 14.07
CA ASP A 116 6.10 -9.30 14.26
C ASP A 116 6.58 -10.39 13.30
N LEU A 117 6.90 -10.05 12.06
CA LEU A 117 7.39 -11.01 11.06
C LEU A 117 8.75 -11.61 11.43
N LYS A 118 9.55 -10.92 12.21
CA LYS A 118 10.84 -11.46 12.69
C LYS A 118 10.66 -12.61 13.65
N GLU A 119 9.52 -12.66 14.35
CA GLU A 119 9.20 -13.72 15.30
C GLU A 119 8.17 -14.71 14.75
N PHE A 120 7.19 -14.23 13.98
CA PHE A 120 6.06 -15.00 13.48
C PHE A 120 5.87 -14.76 11.99
N ILE A 121 6.34 -15.67 11.16
CA ILE A 121 6.21 -15.54 9.69
C ILE A 121 4.75 -15.60 9.23
N HIS A 122 3.83 -16.03 10.09
CA HIS A 122 2.40 -16.07 9.79
C HIS A 122 1.64 -14.82 10.25
N ALA A 123 2.35 -13.82 10.80
CA ALA A 123 1.72 -12.57 11.15
C ALA A 123 1.09 -11.92 9.91
N GLU A 124 0.00 -11.21 10.12
CA GLU A 124 -0.65 -10.46 9.06
C GLU A 124 -1.11 -9.11 9.58
N LEU A 125 -1.19 -8.14 8.67
CA LEU A 125 -1.68 -6.80 8.98
C LEU A 125 -2.87 -6.52 8.08
N ASN A 126 -4.02 -6.20 8.68
CA ASN A 126 -5.27 -6.03 7.95
C ASN A 126 -5.85 -4.64 8.16
N PHE A 127 -6.21 -4.01 7.05
CA PHE A 127 -6.99 -2.78 7.05
C PHE A 127 -8.32 -3.09 6.38
N ASP A 128 -9.38 -3.16 7.18
CA ASP A 128 -10.69 -3.56 6.70
C ASP A 128 -11.53 -2.35 6.27
N SER A 129 -12.31 -2.54 5.21
CA SER A 129 -13.25 -1.54 4.74
C SER A 129 -14.21 -1.15 5.86
N GLY A 130 -14.36 0.16 6.10
CA GLY A 130 -15.23 0.69 7.14
C GLY A 130 -14.59 0.85 8.51
N ILE A 131 -13.36 0.42 8.71
CA ILE A 131 -12.61 0.58 9.97
C ILE A 131 -11.43 1.53 9.77
N ASN A 132 -10.39 1.07 9.09
CA ASN A 132 -9.22 1.89 8.76
C ASN A 132 -9.20 2.26 7.28
N VAL A 133 -10.20 1.86 6.55
CA VAL A 133 -10.37 2.09 5.12
C VAL A 133 -11.78 2.65 4.90
N ASP A 134 -11.93 3.60 4.01
CA ASP A 134 -13.24 4.16 3.66
C ASP A 134 -14.22 3.06 3.24
N CYS A 135 -15.50 3.22 3.59
CA CYS A 135 -16.54 2.24 3.29
C CYS A 135 -16.65 1.87 1.82
N ASP A 136 -16.32 2.81 0.92
CA ASP A 136 -16.42 2.60 -0.52
C ASP A 136 -15.13 2.05 -1.15
N SER A 137 -14.11 1.81 -0.34
CA SER A 137 -12.81 1.33 -0.80
C SER A 137 -12.65 -0.16 -0.51
N PRO A 138 -11.91 -0.91 -1.35
CA PRO A 138 -11.47 -2.24 -0.96
C PRO A 138 -10.60 -2.18 0.29
N GLY A 139 -10.60 -3.26 1.08
CA GLY A 139 -9.65 -3.43 2.17
C GLY A 139 -8.26 -3.78 1.64
N ILE A 140 -7.24 -3.69 2.48
CA ILE A 140 -5.88 -4.08 2.13
C ILE A 140 -5.30 -4.96 3.24
N TYR A 141 -4.66 -6.06 2.84
CA TYR A 141 -4.16 -7.09 3.75
C TYR A 141 -2.72 -7.42 3.39
N PHE A 142 -1.85 -7.38 4.38
CA PHE A 142 -0.41 -7.58 4.21
C PHE A 142 0.00 -8.93 4.81
N TYR A 143 0.78 -9.70 4.05
CA TYR A 143 1.25 -11.03 4.42
C TYR A 143 2.73 -11.18 4.14
N HIS A 144 3.37 -12.15 4.79
CA HIS A 144 4.74 -12.54 4.45
C HIS A 144 4.74 -13.40 3.19
N LEU A 145 5.67 -13.09 2.29
CA LEU A 145 5.83 -13.83 1.05
C LEU A 145 6.43 -15.22 1.32
#